data_6b159428aa5f5010775b027d3d5fb9e1
#
_entry.id   6b159428aa5f5010775b027d3d5fb9e1
#
_cell.length_a   1.000
_cell.length_b   1.000
_cell.length_c   1.000
_cell.angle_alpha   90.00
_cell.angle_beta   90.00
_cell.angle_gamma   90.00
#
_symmetry.space_group_name_H-M   'P 1'
#
loop_
_entity.id
_entity.type
_entity.pdbx_description
1 polymer ?
#
loop_
_entity_poly.entity_id
_entity_poly.type
_entity_poly.pdbx_seq_one_letter_code
_entity_poly.pdbx_strand_id
1 'polypeptide(L)'
;MHEAPLDPRVVSDYILWKRRERDTTNLDVIKLVYLSHGWYLGIYELPLITEPVEAWPHGPVIPSVYERFRAFGKNPIKITPRDNSESLSLRQRTLIDDTLDTYKDFETWALSAITHQTGTPWYQITSIYGAVGAIIPNDLIKEHYGALYQDYHAKTKRA
;
A
#
# COMPACT_ATOMS: atom_id res chain seq x y z
N MET A 1 5.68 11.41 21.03
CA MET A 1 6.43 10.25 20.53
C MET A 1 5.95 9.86 19.16
N HIS A 2 6.84 9.79 18.21
CA HIS A 2 6.51 9.35 16.86
C HIS A 2 6.53 7.83 16.79
N GLU A 3 5.55 7.27 16.12
CA GLU A 3 5.55 5.84 15.86
C GLU A 3 6.67 5.50 14.88
N ALA A 4 7.41 4.45 15.17
CA ALA A 4 8.41 3.95 14.25
C ALA A 4 7.73 3.31 13.03
N PRO A 5 8.25 3.53 11.82
CA PRO A 5 7.75 2.81 10.65
C PRO A 5 8.05 1.32 10.78
N LEU A 6 7.24 0.52 10.09
CA LEU A 6 7.27 -0.93 10.18
C LEU A 6 8.08 -1.55 9.05
N ASP A 7 8.67 -2.71 9.31
CA ASP A 7 9.14 -3.57 8.23
C ASP A 7 7.92 -3.91 7.35
N PRO A 8 8.00 -3.72 6.03
CA PRO A 8 6.85 -3.98 5.16
C PRO A 8 6.37 -5.43 5.21
N ARG A 9 7.22 -6.36 5.62
CA ARG A 9 6.81 -7.77 5.81
C ARG A 9 5.83 -7.90 6.98
N VAL A 10 5.98 -7.10 8.02
CA VAL A 10 5.03 -7.06 9.14
C VAL A 10 3.67 -6.58 8.65
N VAL A 11 3.65 -5.54 7.82
CA VAL A 11 2.40 -5.02 7.23
C VAL A 11 1.76 -6.08 6.32
N SER A 12 2.55 -6.74 5.48
CA SER A 12 2.03 -7.79 4.59
C SER A 12 1.43 -8.96 5.37
N ASP A 13 2.06 -9.36 6.46
CA ASP A 13 1.53 -10.44 7.31
C ASP A 13 0.22 -10.05 7.97
N TYR A 14 0.12 -8.82 8.44
CA TYR A 14 -1.12 -8.30 9.02
C TYR A 14 -2.25 -8.28 7.98
N ILE A 15 -1.95 -7.84 6.77
CA ILE A 15 -2.93 -7.82 5.67
C ILE A 15 -3.41 -9.23 5.37
N LEU A 16 -2.50 -10.19 5.26
CA LEU A 16 -2.87 -11.59 5.00
C LEU A 16 -3.71 -12.16 6.13
N TRP A 17 -3.40 -11.82 7.38
CA TRP A 17 -4.21 -12.22 8.53
C TRP A 17 -5.63 -11.66 8.44
N LYS A 18 -5.77 -10.38 8.15
CA LYS A 18 -7.09 -9.73 8.01
C LYS A 18 -7.89 -10.29 6.84
N ARG A 19 -7.21 -10.75 5.79
CA ARG A 19 -7.83 -11.28 4.57
C ARG A 19 -7.85 -12.81 4.52
N ARG A 20 -7.67 -13.48 5.65
CA ARG A 20 -7.50 -14.94 5.69
C ARG A 20 -8.69 -15.75 5.16
N GLU A 21 -9.86 -15.12 5.09
CA GLU A 21 -11.09 -15.78 4.59
C GLU A 21 -11.24 -15.66 3.07
N ARG A 22 -10.27 -15.09 2.39
CA ARG A 22 -10.32 -14.89 0.93
C ARG A 22 -8.95 -15.08 0.30
N ASP A 23 -8.96 -15.39 -0.98
CA ASP A 23 -7.73 -15.53 -1.75
C ASP A 23 -7.05 -14.17 -1.93
N THR A 24 -5.73 -14.14 -1.77
CA THR A 24 -4.92 -12.94 -1.91
C THR A 24 -3.65 -13.29 -2.67
N THR A 25 -3.40 -12.59 -3.77
CA THR A 25 -2.20 -12.79 -4.58
C THR A 25 -1.06 -11.89 -4.12
N ASN A 26 0.16 -12.16 -4.60
CA ASN A 26 1.30 -11.29 -4.33
C ASN A 26 1.02 -9.84 -4.79
N LEU A 27 0.44 -9.69 -5.98
CA LEU A 27 0.12 -8.35 -6.50
C LEU A 27 -0.90 -7.63 -5.61
N ASP A 28 -1.91 -8.34 -5.09
CA ASP A 28 -2.86 -7.77 -4.15
C ASP A 28 -2.15 -7.22 -2.91
N VAL A 29 -1.29 -8.03 -2.30
CA VAL A 29 -0.56 -7.63 -1.07
C VAL A 29 0.32 -6.42 -1.35
N ILE A 30 1.07 -6.43 -2.46
CA ILE A 30 1.95 -5.32 -2.84
C ILE A 30 1.15 -4.01 -2.93
N LYS A 31 0.00 -4.04 -3.63
CA LYS A 31 -0.82 -2.84 -3.80
C LYS A 31 -1.46 -2.39 -2.49
N LEU A 32 -1.89 -3.33 -1.65
CA LEU A 32 -2.50 -2.99 -0.36
C LEU A 32 -1.48 -2.45 0.65
N VAL A 33 -0.25 -2.95 0.64
CA VAL A 33 0.85 -2.36 1.43
C VAL A 33 1.15 -0.94 0.95
N TYR A 34 1.26 -0.76 -0.37
CA TYR A 34 1.50 0.57 -0.94
C TYR A 34 0.38 1.56 -0.59
N LEU A 35 -0.87 1.16 -0.77
CA LEU A 35 -2.01 2.03 -0.48
C LEU A 35 -2.07 2.39 1.01
N SER A 36 -1.82 1.42 1.89
CA SER A 36 -1.76 1.68 3.34
C SER A 36 -0.67 2.69 3.67
N HIS A 37 0.51 2.52 3.09
CA HIS A 37 1.63 3.46 3.27
C HIS A 37 1.27 4.86 2.72
N GLY A 38 0.67 4.90 1.54
CA GLY A 38 0.27 6.17 0.91
C GLY A 38 -0.72 6.95 1.75
N TRP A 39 -1.79 6.29 2.20
CA TRP A 39 -2.79 6.95 3.04
C TRP A 39 -2.22 7.35 4.40
N TYR A 40 -1.32 6.52 4.98
CA TYR A 40 -0.67 6.87 6.25
C TYR A 40 0.19 8.14 6.10
N LEU A 41 0.97 8.22 5.03
CA LEU A 41 1.73 9.43 4.69
C LEU A 41 0.82 10.64 4.47
N GLY A 42 -0.26 10.46 3.73
CA GLY A 42 -1.16 11.56 3.41
C GLY A 42 -1.93 12.09 4.61
N ILE A 43 -2.30 11.21 5.54
CA ILE A 43 -3.12 11.58 6.70
C ILE A 43 -2.26 12.02 7.88
N TYR A 44 -1.21 11.26 8.21
CA TYR A 44 -0.42 11.48 9.42
C TYR A 44 0.95 12.10 9.15
N GLU A 45 1.33 12.26 7.89
CA GLU A 45 2.63 12.81 7.46
C GLU A 45 3.82 12.01 7.99
N LEU A 46 3.61 10.72 8.25
CA LEU A 46 4.60 9.77 8.74
C LEU A 46 4.64 8.55 7.82
N PRO A 47 5.81 7.92 7.62
CA PRO A 47 5.88 6.69 6.84
C PRO A 47 5.31 5.52 7.64
N LEU A 48 4.56 4.65 6.97
CA LEU A 48 4.10 3.40 7.57
C LEU A 48 5.19 2.32 7.51
N ILE A 49 5.97 2.32 6.42
CA ILE A 49 6.99 1.30 6.18
C ILE A 49 8.38 1.92 6.09
N THR A 50 9.40 1.10 6.40
CA THR A 50 10.80 1.52 6.38
C THR A 50 11.43 1.50 4.99
N GLU A 51 10.90 0.67 4.07
CA GLU A 51 11.51 0.45 2.76
C GLU A 51 10.99 1.45 1.73
N PRO A 52 11.86 1.96 0.83
CA PRO A 52 11.40 2.79 -0.28
C PRO A 52 10.51 2.01 -1.25
N VAL A 53 9.57 2.74 -1.87
CA VAL A 53 8.73 2.21 -2.95
C VAL A 53 9.43 2.42 -4.28
N GLU A 54 9.37 1.44 -5.17
CA GLU A 54 9.97 1.52 -6.50
C GLU A 54 8.92 1.51 -7.60
N ALA A 55 9.25 2.15 -8.71
CA ALA A 55 8.37 2.24 -9.88
C ALA A 55 8.70 1.11 -10.86
N TRP A 56 7.88 0.07 -10.87
CA TRP A 56 8.02 -1.08 -11.76
C TRP A 56 6.97 -1.05 -12.88
N PRO A 57 7.08 -1.91 -13.91
CA PRO A 57 6.15 -1.87 -15.06
C PRO A 57 4.65 -1.95 -14.70
N HIS A 58 4.29 -2.68 -13.65
CA HIS A 58 2.89 -2.84 -13.25
C HIS A 58 2.47 -1.95 -12.09
N GLY A 59 3.23 -0.91 -11.83
CA GLY A 59 2.92 0.06 -10.79
C GLY A 59 3.95 0.08 -9.66
N PRO A 60 3.62 0.72 -8.54
CA PRO A 60 4.52 0.81 -7.39
C PRO A 60 4.68 -0.55 -6.70
N VAL A 61 5.91 -0.86 -6.32
CA VAL A 61 6.28 -2.13 -5.69
C VAL A 61 7.16 -1.88 -4.47
N ILE A 62 6.97 -2.67 -3.45
CA ILE A 62 7.87 -2.78 -2.31
C ILE A 62 8.66 -4.08 -2.51
N PRO A 63 9.97 -3.99 -2.87
CA PRO A 63 10.74 -5.17 -3.29
C PRO A 63 10.76 -6.33 -2.31
N SER A 64 10.86 -6.08 -1.00
CA SER A 64 10.89 -7.15 -0.01
C SER A 64 9.58 -7.95 0.05
N VAL A 65 8.45 -7.28 -0.19
CA VAL A 65 7.13 -7.95 -0.25
C VAL A 65 7.04 -8.79 -1.52
N TYR A 66 7.45 -8.21 -2.66
CA TYR A 66 7.48 -8.94 -3.93
C TYR A 66 8.30 -10.22 -3.82
N GLU A 67 9.52 -10.13 -3.29
CA GLU A 67 10.43 -11.28 -3.16
C GLU A 67 9.85 -12.35 -2.23
N ARG A 68 9.21 -11.94 -1.16
CA ARG A 68 8.67 -12.86 -0.15
C ARG A 68 7.64 -13.83 -0.73
N PHE A 69 6.81 -13.34 -1.64
CA PHE A 69 5.70 -14.13 -2.19
C PHE A 69 5.86 -14.44 -3.68
N ARG A 70 7.03 -14.15 -4.24
CA ARG A 70 7.30 -14.34 -5.68
C ARG A 70 7.05 -15.78 -6.15
N ALA A 71 7.35 -16.76 -5.30
CA ALA A 71 7.21 -18.17 -5.65
C ALA A 71 5.77 -18.56 -5.98
N PHE A 72 4.77 -17.83 -5.49
CA PHE A 72 3.36 -18.12 -5.79
C PHE A 72 2.92 -17.57 -7.15
N GLY A 73 3.73 -16.72 -7.79
CA GLY A 73 3.40 -16.15 -9.10
C GLY A 73 2.09 -15.38 -9.06
N LYS A 74 1.18 -15.71 -9.96
CA LYS A 74 -0.17 -15.10 -10.02
C LYS A 74 -1.20 -15.85 -9.19
N ASN A 75 -0.80 -16.95 -8.55
CA ASN A 75 -1.70 -17.77 -7.75
C ASN A 75 -1.89 -17.16 -6.35
N PRO A 76 -2.99 -17.50 -5.67
CA PRO A 76 -3.16 -17.09 -4.28
C PRO A 76 -2.01 -17.55 -3.39
N ILE A 77 -1.65 -16.69 -2.44
CA ILE A 77 -0.60 -17.00 -1.46
C ILE A 77 -1.15 -18.06 -0.50
N LYS A 78 -0.47 -19.20 -0.44
CA LYS A 78 -0.88 -20.32 0.43
C LYS A 78 0.09 -20.44 1.60
N ILE A 79 -0.15 -19.62 2.62
CA ILE A 79 0.53 -19.69 3.91
C ILE A 79 -0.53 -19.69 5.00
N THR A 80 -0.15 -20.13 6.21
CA THR A 80 -1.02 -19.99 7.38
C THR A 80 -0.75 -18.61 7.99
N PRO A 81 -1.65 -17.64 7.81
CA PRO A 81 -1.43 -16.31 8.37
C PRO A 81 -1.56 -16.35 9.89
N ARG A 82 -0.81 -15.46 10.55
CA ARG A 82 -0.83 -15.32 12.00
C ARG A 82 -1.24 -13.92 12.38
N ASP A 83 -1.96 -13.81 13.49
CA ASP A 83 -2.27 -12.50 14.06
C ASP A 83 -0.98 -11.91 14.64
N ASN A 84 -0.47 -10.86 13.99
CA ASN A 84 0.70 -10.12 14.43
C ASN A 84 0.34 -8.70 14.86
N SER A 85 -0.91 -8.45 15.21
CA SER A 85 -1.41 -7.11 15.56
C SER A 85 -0.65 -6.48 16.71
N GLU A 86 -0.02 -7.27 17.59
CA GLU A 86 0.83 -6.76 18.68
C GLU A 86 2.03 -5.96 18.18
N SER A 87 2.49 -6.23 16.96
CA SER A 87 3.64 -5.54 16.37
C SER A 87 3.29 -4.16 15.78
N LEU A 88 2.01 -3.83 15.74
CA LEU A 88 1.51 -2.58 15.18
C LEU A 88 0.88 -1.73 16.28
N SER A 89 1.01 -0.40 16.18
CA SER A 89 0.26 0.50 17.05
C SER A 89 -1.23 0.47 16.70
N LEU A 90 -2.06 1.00 17.59
CA LEU A 90 -3.50 1.12 17.31
C LEU A 90 -3.75 1.96 16.06
N ARG A 91 -3.03 3.07 15.91
CA ARG A 91 -3.16 3.95 14.72
C ARG A 91 -2.79 3.21 13.44
N GLN A 92 -1.68 2.49 13.46
CA GLN A 92 -1.23 1.71 12.29
C GLN A 92 -2.25 0.65 11.91
N ARG A 93 -2.75 -0.10 12.88
CA ARG A 93 -3.78 -1.12 12.63
C ARG A 93 -5.07 -0.51 12.07
N THR A 94 -5.56 0.54 12.70
CA THR A 94 -6.79 1.20 12.29
C THR A 94 -6.69 1.71 10.86
N LEU A 95 -5.56 2.35 10.51
CA LEU A 95 -5.33 2.84 9.15
C LEU A 95 -5.34 1.71 8.13
N ILE A 96 -4.63 0.62 8.44
CA ILE A 96 -4.60 -0.55 7.54
C ILE A 96 -5.99 -1.16 7.40
N ASP A 97 -6.70 -1.34 8.51
CA ASP A 97 -8.07 -1.88 8.49
C ASP A 97 -9.00 -1.03 7.63
N ASP A 98 -8.92 0.30 7.76
CA ASP A 98 -9.72 1.23 6.95
C ASP A 98 -9.34 1.14 5.47
N THR A 99 -8.06 0.98 5.17
CA THR A 99 -7.58 0.79 3.80
C THR A 99 -8.16 -0.50 3.20
N LEU A 100 -8.08 -1.59 3.94
CA LEU A 100 -8.61 -2.87 3.49
C LEU A 100 -10.12 -2.80 3.26
N ASP A 101 -10.85 -2.10 4.12
CA ASP A 101 -12.29 -1.91 3.97
C ASP A 101 -12.61 -1.06 2.74
N THR A 102 -11.85 0.01 2.52
CA THR A 102 -12.04 0.89 1.36
C THR A 102 -11.89 0.15 0.04
N TYR A 103 -10.93 -0.75 -0.06
CA TYR A 103 -10.63 -1.46 -1.30
C TYR A 103 -11.09 -2.92 -1.32
N LYS A 104 -11.97 -3.31 -0.39
CA LYS A 104 -12.40 -4.72 -0.23
C LYS A 104 -13.03 -5.32 -1.48
N ASP A 105 -13.71 -4.51 -2.28
CA ASP A 105 -14.38 -4.96 -3.50
C ASP A 105 -13.53 -4.78 -4.75
N PHE A 106 -12.31 -4.29 -4.61
CA PHE A 106 -11.40 -4.11 -5.74
C PHE A 106 -10.73 -5.43 -6.08
N GLU A 107 -10.88 -5.86 -7.33
CA GLU A 107 -10.10 -6.98 -7.85
C GLU A 107 -8.65 -6.56 -8.11
N THR A 108 -7.78 -7.54 -8.28
CA THR A 108 -6.34 -7.30 -8.47
C THR A 108 -6.03 -6.28 -9.56
N TRP A 109 -6.70 -6.40 -10.72
CA TRP A 109 -6.49 -5.47 -11.83
C TRP A 109 -6.89 -4.04 -11.47
N ALA A 110 -7.93 -3.88 -10.67
CA ALA A 110 -8.40 -2.55 -10.26
C ALA A 110 -7.46 -1.92 -9.23
N LEU A 111 -6.94 -2.71 -8.28
CA LEU A 111 -5.91 -2.24 -7.35
C LEU A 111 -4.66 -1.77 -8.10
N SER A 112 -4.25 -2.54 -9.09
CA SER A 112 -3.11 -2.16 -9.91
C SER A 112 -3.40 -0.85 -10.66
N ALA A 113 -4.55 -0.77 -11.31
CA ALA A 113 -4.92 0.40 -12.14
C ALA A 113 -4.90 1.71 -11.35
N ILE A 114 -5.50 1.75 -10.16
CA ILE A 114 -5.58 3.01 -9.38
C ILE A 114 -4.22 3.48 -8.86
N THR A 115 -3.23 2.60 -8.81
CA THR A 115 -1.90 2.95 -8.32
C THR A 115 -0.94 3.41 -9.43
N HIS A 116 -1.31 3.24 -10.70
CA HIS A 116 -0.44 3.63 -11.81
C HIS A 116 -1.13 4.46 -12.91
N GLN A 117 -2.35 4.93 -12.68
CA GLN A 117 -3.02 5.80 -13.64
C GLN A 117 -2.37 7.18 -13.70
N THR A 118 -2.75 7.96 -14.72
CA THR A 118 -2.25 9.33 -14.93
C THR A 118 -2.40 10.17 -13.66
N GLY A 119 -1.35 10.92 -13.31
CA GLY A 119 -1.35 11.81 -12.15
C GLY A 119 -0.90 11.17 -10.84
N THR A 120 -0.75 9.83 -10.79
CA THR A 120 -0.23 9.16 -9.60
C THR A 120 1.27 9.38 -9.41
N PRO A 121 1.80 9.15 -8.19
CA PRO A 121 3.25 9.23 -7.97
C PRO A 121 4.05 8.33 -8.93
N TRP A 122 3.58 7.10 -9.16
CA TRP A 122 4.20 6.19 -10.12
C TRP A 122 4.27 6.80 -11.51
N TYR A 123 3.16 7.37 -11.97
CA TYR A 123 3.09 7.98 -13.31
C TYR A 123 4.08 9.16 -13.43
N GLN A 124 4.19 9.98 -12.40
CA GLN A 124 5.11 11.12 -12.42
C GLN A 124 6.56 10.66 -12.52
N ILE A 125 6.95 9.63 -11.76
CA ILE A 125 8.32 9.11 -11.79
C ILE A 125 8.61 8.39 -13.10
N THR A 126 7.69 7.56 -13.59
CA THR A 126 7.91 6.80 -14.83
C THR A 126 7.90 7.68 -16.07
N SER A 127 7.21 8.81 -16.02
CA SER A 127 7.24 9.80 -17.11
C SER A 127 8.63 10.44 -17.28
N ILE A 128 9.44 10.45 -16.23
CA ILE A 128 10.80 11.01 -16.27
C ILE A 128 11.83 9.90 -16.51
N TYR A 129 11.76 8.79 -15.79
CA TYR A 129 12.80 7.77 -15.73
C TYR A 129 12.42 6.44 -16.40
N GLY A 130 11.16 6.25 -16.77
CA GLY A 130 10.65 4.94 -17.17
C GLY A 130 10.36 4.04 -15.95
N ALA A 131 9.75 2.88 -16.23
CA ALA A 131 9.38 1.92 -15.18
C ALA A 131 10.53 0.94 -14.89
N VAL A 132 11.68 1.48 -14.47
CA VAL A 132 12.94 0.75 -14.34
C VAL A 132 13.41 0.58 -12.88
N GLY A 133 12.51 0.73 -11.93
CA GLY A 133 12.85 0.53 -10.52
C GLY A 133 13.31 1.79 -9.81
N ALA A 134 13.10 2.97 -10.38
CA ALA A 134 13.43 4.22 -9.70
C ALA A 134 12.59 4.37 -8.44
N ILE A 135 13.17 4.97 -7.39
CA ILE A 135 12.46 5.21 -6.13
C ILE A 135 11.37 6.25 -6.36
N ILE A 136 10.17 5.97 -5.83
CA ILE A 136 9.09 6.95 -5.74
C ILE A 136 9.23 7.62 -4.37
N PRO A 137 9.62 8.91 -4.31
CA PRO A 137 9.87 9.57 -3.02
C PRO A 137 8.61 9.60 -2.15
N ASN A 138 8.79 9.44 -0.84
CA ASN A 138 7.69 9.55 0.11
C ASN A 138 6.99 10.90 0.05
N ASP A 139 7.72 11.99 -0.22
CA ASP A 139 7.12 13.31 -0.33
C ASP A 139 6.09 13.38 -1.47
N LEU A 140 6.38 12.72 -2.57
CA LEU A 140 5.47 12.67 -3.71
C LEU A 140 4.22 11.85 -3.38
N ILE A 141 4.41 10.73 -2.70
CA ILE A 141 3.31 9.86 -2.24
C ILE A 141 2.43 10.61 -1.23
N LYS A 142 3.07 11.28 -0.27
CA LYS A 142 2.39 12.09 0.74
C LYS A 142 1.53 13.18 0.11
N GLU A 143 2.08 13.90 -0.84
CA GLU A 143 1.37 14.98 -1.53
C GLU A 143 0.12 14.44 -2.24
N HIS A 144 0.26 13.34 -2.96
CA HIS A 144 -0.85 12.73 -3.71
C HIS A 144 -1.98 12.28 -2.78
N TYR A 145 -1.67 11.47 -1.78
CA TYR A 145 -2.69 10.93 -0.87
C TYR A 145 -3.20 11.98 0.11
N GLY A 146 -2.36 12.95 0.46
CA GLY A 146 -2.78 14.09 1.27
C GLY A 146 -3.82 14.94 0.55
N ALA A 147 -3.62 15.19 -0.74
CA ALA A 147 -4.59 15.92 -1.57
C ALA A 147 -5.91 15.16 -1.70
N LEU A 148 -5.85 13.84 -1.93
CA LEU A 148 -7.04 13.00 -1.99
C LEU A 148 -7.80 13.00 -0.66
N TYR A 149 -7.10 12.95 0.45
CA TYR A 149 -7.69 13.00 1.78
C TYR A 149 -8.41 14.31 2.03
N GLN A 150 -7.78 15.44 1.69
CA GLN A 150 -8.39 16.76 1.82
C GLN A 150 -9.63 16.89 0.95
N ASP A 151 -9.58 16.40 -0.28
CA ASP A 151 -10.71 16.42 -1.21
C ASP A 151 -11.88 15.59 -0.66
N TYR A 152 -11.60 14.41 -0.15
CA TYR A 152 -12.61 13.55 0.48
C TYR A 152 -13.27 14.24 1.67
N HIS A 153 -12.50 14.86 2.55
CA HIS A 153 -13.01 15.58 3.70
C HIS A 153 -13.89 16.77 3.29
N ALA A 154 -13.48 17.52 2.28
CA ALA A 154 -14.26 18.65 1.78
C ALA A 154 -15.62 18.21 1.26
N LYS A 155 -15.67 17.10 0.52
CA LYS A 155 -16.91 16.52 0.00
C LYS A 155 -17.82 16.01 1.11
N THR A 156 -17.24 15.36 2.12
CA THR A 156 -18.01 14.82 3.26
C THR A 156 -18.64 15.93 4.09
N LYS A 157 -17.93 17.05 4.29
CA LYS A 157 -18.44 18.21 5.03
C LYS A 157 -19.58 18.94 4.31
N ARG A 158 -19.67 18.79 2.98
CA ARG A 158 -20.73 19.44 2.18
C ARG A 158 -21.99 18.60 2.05
N ALA A 159 -21.92 17.34 2.42
CA ALA A 159 -23.04 16.40 2.34
C ALA A 159 -24.01 16.57 3.50
#